data_106ce2c9386a33011b12a7d942b0ec95
#
_entry.id   106ce2c9386a33011b12a7d942b0ec95
#
_cell.length_a   1.000
_cell.length_b   1.000
_cell.length_c   1.000
_cell.angle_alpha   90.00
_cell.angle_beta   90.00
_cell.angle_gamma   90.00
#
_symmetry.space_group_name_H-M   'P 1'
#
loop_
_entity.id
_entity.type
_entity.pdbx_description
1 polymer ?
#
loop_
_entity_poly.entity_id
_entity_poly.type
_entity_poly.pdbx_seq_one_letter_code
_entity_poly.pdbx_strand_id
1 'polypeptide(L)'
;MKLKQFVRQHRRVLTAVASCLLVLLIVALNILLPYLTRSTFIDLTPEGLYTLTDAMKQTCGALKGEITIIFCAPPDDLMTYYQSRYVYAMAVQLDRMFDNITVEWYDIEQNPTAVNRFRPTSATRITPYDVIVTCNNRYRILSAVSFWTVGESAESDTDYYSFNGEYKLATALLSITSTLEPLVCFAYGHGERFYVDPTDTEHSELLPESDANRSAFYHLLQDAGLKVSYINLDEEDVPEDCALLVMDGPTVDYSVGNPNSVSEVTPLRRLHKSLARESGAMMLLKDPTVTLPNLEDFSEDWGIGFGGGEYIRDDAAHTLSDSAGTRQKLIVSLTTDDESGAYAVYSDLADLGTAPRMIVEDAGTVHGSWLNASIGGSGTENVTGYYYDFFTSSQGAYLYTVDGYQASQTPASYAPAGLAMRLFADSYTGDTQYSYLLAAATTALTENTYLDNRAYCNYDLMFATVRYLSRMDEYASIELGGTSLNSPNPGGKPLMETDLDGVLGYPVKDEIGITRGYYPVVDSGVKNGWTLTLVLVPVLLCTALGAFLLIKRKNK
;
A
#
# COMPACT_ATOMS: atom_id res chain seq x y z
N MET A 1 39.83 -4.14 -63.11
CA MET A 1 39.75 -2.99 -64.06
C MET A 1 38.31 -2.68 -64.47
N LYS A 2 37.47 -3.66 -64.82
CA LYS A 2 36.07 -3.46 -65.27
C LYS A 2 35.14 -2.75 -64.25
N LEU A 3 35.25 -3.01 -62.95
CA LEU A 3 34.41 -2.40 -61.92
C LEU A 3 34.63 -0.89 -61.76
N LYS A 4 35.91 -0.46 -61.82
CA LYS A 4 36.28 0.98 -61.72
C LYS A 4 35.78 1.78 -62.92
N GLN A 5 35.76 1.17 -64.07
CA GLN A 5 35.29 1.81 -65.32
C GLN A 5 33.78 1.92 -65.33
N PHE A 6 33.05 0.89 -64.86
CA PHE A 6 31.59 0.88 -64.71
C PHE A 6 31.14 1.94 -63.70
N VAL A 7 31.79 2.03 -62.52
CA VAL A 7 31.47 3.04 -61.50
C VAL A 7 31.68 4.46 -62.03
N ARG A 8 32.71 4.68 -62.83
CA ARG A 8 33.06 5.98 -63.43
C ARG A 8 32.03 6.41 -64.48
N GLN A 9 31.54 5.48 -65.25
CA GLN A 9 30.58 5.73 -66.33
C GLN A 9 29.16 5.98 -65.83
N HIS A 10 28.77 5.35 -64.70
CA HIS A 10 27.43 5.45 -64.10
C HIS A 10 27.40 6.27 -62.80
N ARG A 11 28.38 7.09 -62.55
CA ARG A 11 28.59 7.80 -61.29
C ARG A 11 27.38 8.64 -60.86
N ARG A 12 26.70 9.33 -61.79
CA ARG A 12 25.52 10.12 -61.47
C ARG A 12 24.32 9.25 -61.04
N VAL A 13 24.12 8.14 -61.70
CA VAL A 13 23.07 7.19 -61.38
C VAL A 13 23.36 6.51 -60.06
N LEU A 14 24.59 6.09 -59.80
CA LEU A 14 25.00 5.47 -58.53
C LEU A 14 24.88 6.43 -57.35
N THR A 15 25.21 7.71 -57.52
CA THR A 15 24.99 8.71 -56.44
C THR A 15 23.52 8.97 -56.22
N ALA A 16 22.68 9.05 -57.26
CA ALA A 16 21.24 9.21 -57.11
C ALA A 16 20.63 8.00 -56.37
N VAL A 17 20.99 6.79 -56.77
CA VAL A 17 20.52 5.55 -56.09
C VAL A 17 20.98 5.50 -54.63
N ALA A 18 22.25 5.85 -54.36
CA ALA A 18 22.75 5.89 -53.00
C ALA A 18 22.03 6.94 -52.13
N SER A 19 21.70 8.12 -52.70
CA SER A 19 20.92 9.13 -52.00
C SER A 19 19.47 8.68 -51.75
N CYS A 20 18.85 8.03 -52.72
CA CYS A 20 17.49 7.44 -52.54
C CYS A 20 17.49 6.35 -51.46
N LEU A 21 18.49 5.48 -51.46
CA LEU A 21 18.66 4.44 -50.43
C LEU A 21 18.88 5.05 -49.01
N LEU A 22 19.66 6.14 -48.94
CA LEU A 22 19.87 6.85 -47.67
C LEU A 22 18.56 7.46 -47.17
N VAL A 23 17.80 8.10 -48.02
CA VAL A 23 16.50 8.67 -47.68
C VAL A 23 15.52 7.55 -47.24
N LEU A 24 15.46 6.44 -47.98
CA LEU A 24 14.66 5.28 -47.60
C LEU A 24 15.11 4.69 -46.25
N LEU A 25 16.39 4.63 -45.98
CA LEU A 25 16.93 4.17 -44.69
C LEU A 25 16.53 5.10 -43.55
N ILE A 26 16.61 6.43 -43.77
CA ILE A 26 16.18 7.42 -42.77
C ILE A 26 14.67 7.30 -42.51
N VAL A 27 13.86 7.15 -43.55
CA VAL A 27 12.42 6.95 -43.40
C VAL A 27 12.13 5.64 -42.69
N ALA A 28 12.77 4.55 -43.08
CA ALA A 28 12.63 3.27 -42.39
C ALA A 28 13.05 3.33 -40.93
N LEU A 29 14.15 4.00 -40.61
CA LEU A 29 14.59 4.24 -39.22
C LEU A 29 13.56 5.07 -38.45
N ASN A 30 13.00 6.12 -39.03
CA ASN A 30 11.98 6.93 -38.36
C ASN A 30 10.66 6.16 -38.14
N ILE A 31 10.34 5.21 -39.01
CA ILE A 31 9.17 4.33 -38.80
C ILE A 31 9.47 3.21 -37.80
N LEU A 32 10.65 2.61 -37.85
CA LEU A 32 11.05 1.51 -36.95
C LEU A 32 11.43 1.99 -35.55
N LEU A 33 12.03 3.17 -35.44
CA LEU A 33 12.51 3.69 -34.17
C LEU A 33 11.42 3.77 -33.08
N PRO A 34 10.21 4.27 -33.36
CA PRO A 34 9.11 4.25 -32.39
C PRO A 34 8.73 2.85 -31.94
N TYR A 35 8.79 1.85 -32.83
CA TYR A 35 8.49 0.46 -32.47
C TYR A 35 9.62 -0.17 -31.65
N LEU A 36 10.88 0.11 -31.99
CA LEU A 36 12.03 -0.40 -31.26
C LEU A 36 12.22 0.29 -29.88
N THR A 37 11.79 1.54 -29.76
CA THR A 37 11.89 2.33 -28.52
C THR A 37 10.58 2.37 -27.73
N ARG A 38 9.55 1.62 -28.12
CA ARG A 38 8.25 1.58 -27.47
C ARG A 38 8.34 1.26 -25.98
N SER A 39 9.28 0.39 -25.62
CA SER A 39 9.55 -0.02 -24.23
C SER A 39 10.75 0.71 -23.60
N THR A 40 11.45 1.57 -24.36
CA THR A 40 12.64 2.26 -23.84
C THR A 40 12.26 3.66 -23.40
N PHE A 41 12.27 3.88 -22.10
CA PHE A 41 12.08 5.18 -21.47
C PHE A 41 13.40 5.60 -20.83
N ILE A 42 13.81 6.84 -21.04
CA ILE A 42 15.03 7.40 -20.43
C ILE A 42 14.60 8.39 -19.37
N ASP A 43 14.71 7.98 -18.14
CA ASP A 43 14.48 8.82 -16.98
C ASP A 43 15.75 9.64 -16.70
N LEU A 44 15.58 10.96 -16.64
CA LEU A 44 16.66 11.91 -16.37
C LEU A 44 16.59 12.48 -14.95
N THR A 45 15.61 12.03 -14.15
CA THR A 45 15.54 12.43 -12.74
C THR A 45 16.56 11.62 -11.94
N PRO A 46 17.24 12.25 -10.96
CA PRO A 46 18.22 11.55 -10.12
C PRO A 46 17.61 10.38 -9.37
N GLU A 47 16.35 10.51 -8.96
CA GLU A 47 15.59 9.56 -8.15
C GLU A 47 14.89 8.49 -9.00
N GLY A 48 14.97 8.57 -10.32
CA GLY A 48 14.28 7.63 -11.21
C GLY A 48 12.76 7.68 -11.10
N LEU A 49 12.17 8.86 -10.87
CA LEU A 49 10.74 9.04 -10.58
C LEU A 49 9.82 8.61 -11.72
N TYR A 50 10.32 8.63 -12.93
CA TYR A 50 9.60 8.21 -14.13
C TYR A 50 9.93 6.77 -14.55
N THR A 51 10.83 6.07 -13.83
CA THR A 51 11.21 4.71 -14.15
C THR A 51 10.32 3.73 -13.40
N LEU A 52 9.65 2.83 -14.13
CA LEU A 52 8.91 1.73 -13.53
C LEU A 52 9.88 0.71 -12.95
N THR A 53 9.63 0.28 -11.73
CA THR A 53 10.40 -0.79 -11.08
C THR A 53 10.12 -2.13 -11.74
N ASP A 54 11.00 -3.10 -11.51
CA ASP A 54 10.81 -4.44 -12.03
C ASP A 54 9.63 -5.14 -11.34
N ALA A 55 9.37 -4.84 -10.06
CA ALA A 55 8.20 -5.30 -9.34
C ALA A 55 6.89 -4.81 -10.00
N MET A 56 6.79 -3.51 -10.33
CA MET A 56 5.62 -2.97 -11.03
C MET A 56 5.42 -3.61 -12.41
N LYS A 57 6.53 -3.80 -13.17
CA LYS A 57 6.47 -4.47 -14.48
C LYS A 57 6.01 -5.92 -14.37
N GLN A 58 6.50 -6.65 -13.37
CA GLN A 58 6.11 -8.03 -13.11
C GLN A 58 4.64 -8.12 -12.70
N THR A 59 4.20 -7.26 -11.79
CA THR A 59 2.80 -7.15 -11.38
C THR A 59 1.89 -6.91 -12.57
N CYS A 60 2.16 -5.86 -13.37
CA CYS A 60 1.34 -5.54 -14.53
C CYS A 60 1.36 -6.63 -15.60
N GLY A 61 2.49 -7.32 -15.77
CA GLY A 61 2.62 -8.44 -16.71
C GLY A 61 1.81 -9.67 -16.33
N ALA A 62 1.45 -9.82 -15.07
CA ALA A 62 0.62 -10.92 -14.57
C ALA A 62 -0.89 -10.63 -14.62
N LEU A 63 -1.28 -9.36 -14.77
CA LEU A 63 -2.68 -8.95 -14.78
C LEU A 63 -3.43 -9.50 -15.99
N LYS A 64 -4.67 -9.93 -15.75
CA LYS A 64 -5.57 -10.46 -16.78
C LYS A 64 -6.75 -9.51 -17.00
N GLY A 65 -7.27 -9.50 -18.23
CA GLY A 65 -8.39 -8.65 -18.62
C GLY A 65 -7.95 -7.35 -19.29
N GLU A 66 -8.90 -6.69 -19.92
CA GLU A 66 -8.69 -5.40 -20.57
C GLU A 66 -8.83 -4.29 -19.51
N ILE A 67 -7.73 -3.63 -19.24
CA ILE A 67 -7.62 -2.60 -18.21
C ILE A 67 -7.59 -1.23 -18.88
N THR A 68 -8.40 -0.30 -18.40
CA THR A 68 -8.36 1.09 -18.84
C THR A 68 -8.05 2.01 -17.65
N ILE A 69 -7.03 2.83 -17.81
CA ILE A 69 -6.66 3.90 -16.87
C ILE A 69 -7.17 5.21 -17.46
N ILE A 70 -8.14 5.84 -16.81
CA ILE A 70 -8.80 7.04 -17.32
C ILE A 70 -8.39 8.25 -16.47
N PHE A 71 -7.86 9.25 -17.12
CA PHE A 71 -7.59 10.54 -16.53
C PHE A 71 -8.74 11.50 -16.78
N CYS A 72 -9.08 12.32 -15.78
CA CYS A 72 -10.23 13.21 -15.84
C CYS A 72 -9.91 14.61 -16.41
N ALA A 73 -8.72 14.80 -16.97
CA ALA A 73 -8.26 16.01 -17.61
C ALA A 73 -7.41 15.72 -18.87
N PRO A 74 -7.26 16.68 -19.77
CA PRO A 74 -6.40 16.52 -20.95
C PRO A 74 -4.91 16.41 -20.59
N PRO A 75 -4.09 15.72 -21.42
CA PRO A 75 -2.68 15.48 -21.16
C PRO A 75 -1.84 16.73 -20.85
N ASP A 76 -2.13 17.86 -21.51
CA ASP A 76 -1.39 19.11 -21.31
C ASP A 76 -1.60 19.64 -19.91
N ASP A 77 -2.82 19.53 -19.36
CA ASP A 77 -3.12 19.95 -17.98
C ASP A 77 -2.49 19.00 -16.98
N LEU A 78 -2.61 17.66 -17.22
CA LEU A 78 -1.99 16.65 -16.37
C LEU A 78 -0.47 16.80 -16.26
N MET A 79 0.19 17.20 -17.33
CA MET A 79 1.64 17.43 -17.34
C MET A 79 2.07 18.74 -16.68
N THR A 80 1.14 19.66 -16.46
CA THR A 80 1.41 20.96 -15.83
C THR A 80 1.50 20.84 -14.31
N TYR A 81 0.64 19.99 -13.71
CA TYR A 81 0.57 19.84 -12.26
C TYR A 81 1.48 18.69 -11.79
N TYR A 82 2.24 18.91 -10.71
CA TYR A 82 3.19 17.92 -10.21
C TYR A 82 2.47 16.66 -9.69
N GLN A 83 1.29 16.78 -9.07
CA GLN A 83 0.56 15.64 -8.53
C GLN A 83 0.15 14.64 -9.62
N SER A 84 -0.31 15.13 -10.75
CA SER A 84 -0.81 14.28 -11.84
C SER A 84 0.26 13.86 -12.83
N ARG A 85 1.30 14.68 -13.03
CA ARG A 85 2.34 14.46 -14.04
C ARG A 85 3.03 13.11 -13.92
N TYR A 86 3.45 12.74 -12.70
CA TYR A 86 4.16 11.48 -12.46
C TYR A 86 3.25 10.27 -12.68
N VAL A 87 2.02 10.36 -12.19
CA VAL A 87 1.02 9.30 -12.35
C VAL A 87 0.68 9.11 -13.82
N TYR A 88 0.47 10.22 -14.55
CA TYR A 88 0.19 10.16 -15.98
C TYR A 88 1.35 9.58 -16.79
N ALA A 89 2.58 10.04 -16.51
CA ALA A 89 3.76 9.52 -17.19
C ALA A 89 3.98 8.01 -16.93
N MET A 90 3.71 7.56 -15.71
CA MET A 90 3.75 6.15 -15.33
C MET A 90 2.68 5.34 -16.08
N ALA A 91 1.44 5.80 -16.07
CA ALA A 91 0.35 5.13 -16.77
C ALA A 91 0.62 5.01 -18.28
N VAL A 92 1.14 6.07 -18.91
CA VAL A 92 1.53 6.05 -20.33
C VAL A 92 2.66 5.04 -20.61
N GLN A 93 3.57 4.82 -19.64
CA GLN A 93 4.57 3.76 -19.79
C GLN A 93 3.94 2.37 -19.75
N LEU A 94 2.98 2.15 -18.84
CA LEU A 94 2.24 0.88 -18.75
C LEU A 94 1.47 0.59 -20.02
N ASP A 95 0.75 1.58 -20.58
CA ASP A 95 0.04 1.48 -21.86
C ASP A 95 0.98 1.09 -23.02
N ARG A 96 2.21 1.62 -23.04
CA ARG A 96 3.21 1.27 -24.04
C ARG A 96 3.83 -0.11 -23.88
N MET A 97 3.89 -0.61 -22.65
CA MET A 97 4.57 -1.87 -22.33
C MET A 97 3.64 -3.07 -22.36
N PHE A 98 2.37 -2.88 -22.03
CA PHE A 98 1.40 -3.96 -21.88
C PHE A 98 0.19 -3.74 -22.81
N ASP A 99 -0.06 -4.69 -23.70
CA ASP A 99 -1.14 -4.60 -24.70
C ASP A 99 -2.56 -4.64 -24.08
N ASN A 100 -2.69 -5.15 -22.85
CA ASN A 100 -3.95 -5.22 -22.10
C ASN A 100 -4.19 -4.02 -21.19
N ILE A 101 -3.31 -3.02 -21.17
CA ILE A 101 -3.48 -1.78 -20.41
C ILE A 101 -3.57 -0.62 -21.38
N THR A 102 -4.65 0.16 -21.29
CA THR A 102 -4.89 1.31 -22.15
C THR A 102 -5.09 2.56 -21.33
N VAL A 103 -4.50 3.69 -21.74
CA VAL A 103 -4.70 4.99 -21.12
C VAL A 103 -5.65 5.83 -21.96
N GLU A 104 -6.73 6.29 -21.32
CA GLU A 104 -7.69 7.22 -21.89
C GLU A 104 -7.73 8.50 -21.06
N TRP A 105 -8.30 9.56 -21.62
CA TRP A 105 -8.57 10.78 -20.88
C TRP A 105 -9.89 11.41 -21.31
N TYR A 106 -10.57 12.05 -20.38
CA TYR A 106 -11.78 12.83 -20.61
C TYR A 106 -11.61 14.21 -19.98
N ASP A 107 -11.88 15.25 -20.74
CA ASP A 107 -11.98 16.61 -20.22
C ASP A 107 -13.35 16.75 -19.53
N ILE A 108 -13.38 16.50 -18.22
CA ILE A 108 -14.64 16.55 -17.46
C ILE A 108 -15.09 17.99 -17.15
N GLU A 109 -14.24 18.99 -17.33
CA GLU A 109 -14.65 20.40 -17.24
C GLU A 109 -15.49 20.77 -18.45
N GLN A 110 -15.14 20.27 -19.63
CA GLN A 110 -15.95 20.48 -20.85
C GLN A 110 -17.10 19.48 -20.97
N ASN A 111 -16.91 18.25 -20.52
CA ASN A 111 -17.92 17.19 -20.58
C ASN A 111 -18.07 16.45 -19.25
N PRO A 112 -18.76 17.03 -18.24
CA PRO A 112 -18.92 16.41 -16.92
C PRO A 112 -19.66 15.06 -16.94
N THR A 113 -20.38 14.75 -18.02
CA THR A 113 -21.16 13.51 -18.14
C THR A 113 -20.32 12.31 -18.60
N ALA A 114 -19.10 12.52 -19.09
CA ALA A 114 -18.25 11.46 -19.61
C ALA A 114 -17.94 10.37 -18.58
N VAL A 115 -17.89 10.74 -17.30
CA VAL A 115 -17.56 9.86 -16.17
C VAL A 115 -18.77 9.47 -15.31
N ASN A 116 -20.01 9.76 -15.75
CA ASN A 116 -21.20 9.48 -14.95
C ASN A 116 -21.38 7.99 -14.62
N ARG A 117 -20.88 7.09 -15.47
CA ARG A 117 -20.93 5.64 -15.21
C ARG A 117 -20.13 5.22 -13.97
N PHE A 118 -19.21 6.06 -13.51
CA PHE A 118 -18.37 5.84 -12.33
C PHE A 118 -18.89 6.59 -11.10
N ARG A 119 -20.06 7.18 -11.16
CA ARG A 119 -20.72 7.86 -10.03
C ARG A 119 -21.87 7.01 -9.54
N PRO A 120 -21.64 6.11 -8.57
CA PRO A 120 -22.71 5.27 -8.04
C PRO A 120 -23.80 6.10 -7.37
N THR A 121 -23.45 7.27 -6.85
CA THR A 121 -24.38 8.18 -6.17
C THR A 121 -24.16 9.64 -6.62
N SER A 122 -25.14 10.49 -6.34
CA SER A 122 -25.02 11.94 -6.57
C SER A 122 -23.98 12.62 -5.65
N ALA A 123 -23.60 11.96 -4.56
CA ALA A 123 -22.57 12.44 -3.63
C ALA A 123 -21.14 12.18 -4.14
N THR A 124 -20.96 11.19 -5.01
CA THR A 124 -19.64 10.86 -5.57
C THR A 124 -19.13 12.01 -6.43
N ARG A 125 -18.08 12.67 -5.96
CA ARG A 125 -17.41 13.76 -6.69
C ARG A 125 -16.24 13.19 -7.45
N ILE A 126 -16.17 13.45 -8.74
CA ILE A 126 -15.01 13.18 -9.59
C ILE A 126 -14.48 14.52 -10.05
N THR A 127 -13.21 14.76 -9.81
CA THR A 127 -12.50 16.00 -10.12
C THR A 127 -11.54 15.81 -11.30
N PRO A 128 -11.06 16.88 -11.96
CA PRO A 128 -10.06 16.79 -13.02
C PRO A 128 -8.75 16.11 -12.60
N TYR A 129 -8.50 16.02 -11.29
CA TYR A 129 -7.28 15.42 -10.74
C TYR A 129 -7.45 13.96 -10.31
N ASP A 130 -8.62 13.37 -10.57
CA ASP A 130 -8.85 11.98 -10.24
C ASP A 130 -8.45 11.06 -11.40
N VAL A 131 -8.02 9.86 -11.04
CA VAL A 131 -7.66 8.79 -11.95
C VAL A 131 -8.62 7.64 -11.71
N ILE A 132 -9.27 7.17 -12.77
CA ILE A 132 -10.18 6.04 -12.70
C ILE A 132 -9.49 4.85 -13.34
N VAL A 133 -9.34 3.77 -12.60
CA VAL A 133 -8.89 2.48 -13.16
C VAL A 133 -10.08 1.55 -13.28
N THR A 134 -10.23 0.88 -14.42
CA THR A 134 -11.38 0.00 -14.68
C THR A 134 -10.99 -1.25 -15.45
N CYS A 135 -11.62 -2.38 -15.07
CA CYS A 135 -11.52 -3.65 -15.77
C CYS A 135 -12.90 -4.32 -15.74
N ASN A 136 -13.45 -4.64 -16.89
CA ASN A 136 -14.82 -5.13 -17.03
C ASN A 136 -15.84 -4.13 -16.39
N ASN A 137 -16.58 -4.57 -15.37
CA ASN A 137 -17.54 -3.73 -14.65
C ASN A 137 -17.02 -3.18 -13.32
N ARG A 138 -15.76 -3.48 -12.98
CA ARG A 138 -15.14 -3.02 -11.74
C ARG A 138 -14.33 -1.77 -12.01
N TYR A 139 -14.31 -0.88 -11.06
CA TYR A 139 -13.51 0.35 -11.14
C TYR A 139 -13.11 0.84 -9.76
N ARG A 140 -12.06 1.66 -9.73
CA ARG A 140 -11.66 2.47 -8.58
C ARG A 140 -11.36 3.89 -9.01
N ILE A 141 -11.73 4.84 -8.17
CA ILE A 141 -11.43 6.26 -8.34
C ILE A 141 -10.34 6.62 -7.35
N LEU A 142 -9.23 7.12 -7.86
CA LEU A 142 -8.06 7.51 -7.08
C LEU A 142 -7.83 8.99 -7.25
N SER A 143 -7.76 9.75 -6.17
CA SER A 143 -7.35 11.16 -6.24
C SER A 143 -5.85 11.26 -6.55
N ALA A 144 -5.44 12.19 -7.40
CA ALA A 144 -4.03 12.42 -7.69
C ALA A 144 -3.19 12.73 -6.43
N VAL A 145 -3.81 13.29 -5.39
CA VAL A 145 -3.16 13.54 -4.10
C VAL A 145 -2.85 12.23 -3.37
N SER A 146 -3.66 11.19 -3.53
CA SER A 146 -3.45 9.88 -2.87
C SER A 146 -2.20 9.14 -3.36
N PHE A 147 -1.63 9.54 -4.49
CA PHE A 147 -0.34 9.03 -4.99
C PHE A 147 0.87 9.65 -4.29
N TRP A 148 0.63 10.57 -3.36
CA TRP A 148 1.66 11.29 -2.62
C TRP A 148 1.43 11.13 -1.13
N THR A 149 2.51 10.93 -0.40
CA THR A 149 2.51 11.01 1.06
C THR A 149 3.17 12.32 1.47
N VAL A 150 2.52 13.01 2.39
CA VAL A 150 3.03 14.26 2.97
C VAL A 150 3.43 13.94 4.41
N GLY A 151 4.64 14.30 4.80
CA GLY A 151 5.12 14.18 6.17
C GLY A 151 5.64 15.52 6.67
N GLU A 152 5.50 15.75 7.96
CA GLU A 152 6.07 16.91 8.64
C GLU A 152 7.48 16.58 9.14
N SER A 153 8.44 17.45 8.89
CA SER A 153 9.77 17.31 9.47
C SER A 153 9.75 17.76 10.93
N ALA A 154 10.21 16.90 11.83
CA ALA A 154 10.35 17.26 13.26
C ALA A 154 11.44 18.34 13.51
N GLU A 155 12.34 18.55 12.55
CA GLU A 155 13.49 19.46 12.68
C GLU A 155 13.34 20.77 11.89
N SER A 156 12.43 20.81 10.94
CA SER A 156 12.18 21.98 10.11
C SER A 156 10.69 22.19 9.89
N ASP A 157 10.25 23.44 9.81
CA ASP A 157 8.87 23.83 9.54
C ASP A 157 8.51 23.60 8.04
N THR A 158 8.99 22.49 7.46
CA THR A 158 8.84 22.16 6.05
C THR A 158 8.27 20.76 5.87
N ASP A 159 7.25 20.66 5.03
CA ASP A 159 6.66 19.40 4.65
C ASP A 159 7.56 18.63 3.67
N TYR A 160 7.58 17.32 3.75
CA TYR A 160 8.19 16.48 2.74
C TYR A 160 7.15 15.66 1.99
N TYR A 161 7.43 15.39 0.72
CA TYR A 161 6.55 14.67 -0.17
C TYR A 161 7.24 13.40 -0.68
N SER A 162 6.54 12.30 -0.64
CA SER A 162 6.98 11.02 -1.19
C SER A 162 6.00 10.55 -2.25
N PHE A 163 6.51 10.14 -3.41
CA PHE A 163 5.69 9.62 -4.50
C PHE A 163 5.46 8.12 -4.33
N ASN A 164 4.21 7.73 -4.07
CA ASN A 164 3.77 6.35 -3.87
C ASN A 164 2.99 5.82 -5.09
N GLY A 165 3.22 6.39 -6.27
CA GLY A 165 2.39 6.15 -7.44
C GLY A 165 2.34 4.69 -7.89
N GLU A 166 3.47 3.99 -7.87
CA GLU A 166 3.50 2.58 -8.26
C GLU A 166 2.67 1.72 -7.32
N TYR A 167 2.86 1.92 -6.01
CA TYR A 167 2.09 1.20 -5.00
C TYR A 167 0.58 1.43 -5.17
N LYS A 168 0.15 2.68 -5.22
CA LYS A 168 -1.28 3.03 -5.35
C LYS A 168 -1.89 2.52 -6.66
N LEU A 169 -1.16 2.62 -7.76
CA LEU A 169 -1.66 2.12 -9.03
C LEU A 169 -1.67 0.59 -9.08
N ALA A 170 -0.62 -0.07 -8.58
CA ALA A 170 -0.55 -1.52 -8.51
C ALA A 170 -1.70 -2.11 -7.67
N THR A 171 -1.94 -1.58 -6.46
CA THR A 171 -3.03 -2.05 -5.60
C THR A 171 -4.39 -1.84 -6.24
N ALA A 172 -4.60 -0.70 -6.92
CA ALA A 172 -5.84 -0.44 -7.63
C ALA A 172 -6.05 -1.41 -8.81
N LEU A 173 -5.00 -1.63 -9.62
CA LEU A 173 -5.05 -2.56 -10.75
C LEU A 173 -5.34 -3.99 -10.29
N LEU A 174 -4.69 -4.43 -9.23
CA LEU A 174 -4.92 -5.75 -8.64
C LEU A 174 -6.34 -5.90 -8.10
N SER A 175 -6.83 -4.90 -7.38
CA SER A 175 -8.19 -4.96 -6.80
C SER A 175 -9.27 -5.06 -7.87
N ILE A 176 -9.13 -4.38 -9.02
CA ILE A 176 -10.12 -4.44 -10.10
C ILE A 176 -10.00 -5.70 -10.99
N THR A 177 -8.85 -6.35 -10.99
CA THR A 177 -8.60 -7.57 -11.78
C THR A 177 -8.75 -8.84 -10.95
N SER A 178 -8.70 -8.74 -9.61
CA SER A 178 -8.92 -9.88 -8.72
C SER A 178 -10.32 -10.48 -8.89
N THR A 179 -10.42 -11.78 -8.84
CA THR A 179 -11.71 -12.49 -8.83
C THR A 179 -12.33 -12.59 -7.44
N LEU A 180 -11.56 -12.24 -6.41
CA LEU A 180 -11.94 -12.34 -5.01
C LEU A 180 -12.06 -10.94 -4.40
N GLU A 181 -13.10 -10.74 -3.62
CA GLU A 181 -13.35 -9.54 -2.80
C GLU A 181 -13.71 -9.98 -1.39
N PRO A 182 -12.73 -10.44 -0.58
CA PRO A 182 -13.03 -10.85 0.78
C PRO A 182 -13.64 -9.68 1.57
N LEU A 183 -14.63 -10.01 2.39
CA LEU A 183 -15.37 -9.04 3.18
C LEU A 183 -14.63 -8.78 4.50
N VAL A 184 -14.47 -7.52 4.86
CA VAL A 184 -14.09 -7.08 6.21
C VAL A 184 -15.29 -6.44 6.87
N CYS A 185 -15.66 -6.93 8.05
CA CYS A 185 -16.75 -6.37 8.83
C CYS A 185 -16.20 -5.56 10.00
N PHE A 186 -16.61 -4.30 10.14
CA PHE A 186 -16.44 -3.55 11.37
C PHE A 186 -17.61 -3.82 12.31
N ALA A 187 -17.31 -4.24 13.54
CA ALA A 187 -18.33 -4.30 14.59
C ALA A 187 -18.69 -2.88 15.04
N TYR A 188 -19.98 -2.66 15.36
CA TYR A 188 -20.48 -1.42 15.95
C TYR A 188 -21.58 -1.72 16.96
N GLY A 189 -21.94 -0.71 17.78
CA GLY A 189 -22.97 -0.79 18.78
C GLY A 189 -22.46 -0.80 20.23
N HIS A 190 -21.16 -1.07 20.44
CA HIS A 190 -20.50 -1.09 21.76
C HIS A 190 -19.43 0.00 21.90
N GLY A 191 -19.54 1.09 21.10
CA GLY A 191 -18.63 2.22 21.14
C GLY A 191 -17.34 2.02 20.35
N GLU A 192 -17.33 1.06 19.44
CA GLU A 192 -16.24 0.84 18.49
C GLU A 192 -16.08 2.03 17.55
N ARG A 193 -14.88 2.20 17.05
CA ARG A 193 -14.50 3.25 16.11
C ARG A 193 -14.38 2.66 14.70
N PHE A 194 -14.98 3.32 13.76
CA PHE A 194 -14.95 2.95 12.34
C PHE A 194 -15.15 4.19 11.47
N TYR A 195 -14.78 4.10 10.22
CA TYR A 195 -15.05 5.16 9.24
C TYR A 195 -16.03 4.65 8.19
N VAL A 196 -17.02 5.49 7.88
CA VAL A 196 -17.96 5.28 6.78
C VAL A 196 -17.66 6.31 5.71
N ASP A 197 -17.46 5.87 4.47
CA ASP A 197 -17.28 6.78 3.35
C ASP A 197 -18.55 7.59 3.12
N PRO A 198 -18.49 8.93 3.05
CA PRO A 198 -19.65 9.77 2.81
C PRO A 198 -20.42 9.46 1.51
N THR A 199 -19.81 8.72 0.59
CA THR A 199 -20.44 8.27 -0.66
C THR A 199 -21.14 6.91 -0.53
N ASP A 200 -20.94 6.22 0.59
CA ASP A 200 -21.63 4.97 0.91
C ASP A 200 -23.09 5.26 1.26
N THR A 201 -24.01 4.85 0.40
CA THR A 201 -25.44 5.02 0.60
C THR A 201 -26.08 3.83 1.31
N GLU A 202 -25.42 2.68 1.30
CA GLU A 202 -25.90 1.46 1.96
C GLU A 202 -25.84 1.59 3.47
N HIS A 203 -24.79 2.24 4.00
CA HIS A 203 -24.55 2.42 5.43
C HIS A 203 -24.63 3.90 5.86
N SER A 204 -25.43 4.70 5.17
CA SER A 204 -25.56 6.13 5.44
C SER A 204 -26.11 6.46 6.84
N GLU A 205 -26.83 5.55 7.47
CA GLU A 205 -27.31 5.68 8.84
C GLU A 205 -26.17 5.66 9.87
N LEU A 206 -25.01 5.06 9.55
CA LEU A 206 -23.84 5.00 10.42
C LEU A 206 -22.92 6.23 10.28
N LEU A 207 -23.16 7.11 9.30
CA LEU A 207 -22.35 8.33 9.11
C LEU A 207 -22.23 9.22 10.35
N PRO A 208 -23.29 9.38 11.20
CA PRO A 208 -23.16 10.17 12.42
C PRO A 208 -22.18 9.60 13.45
N GLU A 209 -21.89 8.30 13.39
CA GLU A 209 -20.97 7.59 14.30
C GLU A 209 -19.58 7.40 13.67
N SER A 210 -19.42 7.78 12.40
CA SER A 210 -18.17 7.64 11.66
C SER A 210 -17.05 8.49 12.27
N ASP A 211 -15.91 7.85 12.54
CA ASP A 211 -14.70 8.51 13.04
C ASP A 211 -13.74 8.83 11.87
N ALA A 212 -13.63 10.11 11.52
CA ALA A 212 -12.75 10.56 10.45
C ALA A 212 -11.25 10.19 10.70
N ASN A 213 -10.85 9.96 11.95
CA ASN A 213 -9.48 9.54 12.28
C ASN A 213 -9.20 8.06 11.93
N ARG A 214 -10.16 7.34 11.37
CA ARG A 214 -10.06 5.95 10.89
C ARG A 214 -10.10 5.84 9.35
N SER A 215 -10.15 6.98 8.65
CA SER A 215 -10.25 6.98 7.18
C SER A 215 -9.03 6.37 6.50
N ALA A 216 -7.81 6.57 7.04
CA ALA A 216 -6.60 5.95 6.49
C ALA A 216 -6.66 4.40 6.58
N PHE A 217 -7.18 3.86 7.67
CA PHE A 217 -7.37 2.41 7.80
C PHE A 217 -8.42 1.86 6.84
N TYR A 218 -9.54 2.55 6.68
CA TYR A 218 -10.55 2.20 5.69
C TYR A 218 -9.96 2.16 4.27
N HIS A 219 -9.19 3.18 3.88
CA HIS A 219 -8.52 3.20 2.58
C HIS A 219 -7.44 2.13 2.44
N LEU A 220 -6.72 1.82 3.53
CA LEU A 220 -5.77 0.71 3.57
C LEU A 220 -6.45 -0.63 3.25
N LEU A 221 -7.63 -0.89 3.85
CA LEU A 221 -8.39 -2.11 3.56
C LEU A 221 -8.79 -2.18 2.08
N GLN A 222 -9.23 -1.06 1.52
CA GLN A 222 -9.53 -1.00 0.09
C GLN A 222 -8.29 -1.22 -0.78
N ASP A 223 -7.15 -0.62 -0.41
CA ASP A 223 -5.87 -0.82 -1.09
C ASP A 223 -5.41 -2.29 -1.00
N ALA A 224 -5.69 -2.96 0.11
CA ALA A 224 -5.46 -4.39 0.27
C ALA A 224 -6.39 -5.28 -0.57
N GLY A 225 -7.38 -4.70 -1.25
CA GLY A 225 -8.33 -5.44 -2.11
C GLY A 225 -9.55 -5.97 -1.37
N LEU A 226 -9.83 -5.46 -0.17
CA LEU A 226 -10.91 -5.92 0.70
C LEU A 226 -12.16 -5.04 0.52
N LYS A 227 -13.34 -5.65 0.60
CA LYS A 227 -14.61 -4.97 0.67
C LYS A 227 -14.96 -4.71 2.13
N VAL A 228 -15.40 -3.50 2.46
CA VAL A 228 -15.77 -3.12 3.82
C VAL A 228 -17.29 -3.19 4.00
N SER A 229 -17.72 -3.69 5.15
CA SER A 229 -19.10 -3.66 5.64
C SER A 229 -19.12 -3.45 7.16
N TYR A 230 -20.32 -3.32 7.75
CA TYR A 230 -20.51 -3.04 9.16
C TYR A 230 -21.51 -4.03 9.73
N ILE A 231 -21.33 -4.41 11.01
CA ILE A 231 -22.17 -5.41 11.66
C ILE A 231 -22.49 -5.03 13.11
N ASN A 232 -23.76 -5.12 13.48
CA ASN A 232 -24.20 -5.06 14.86
C ASN A 232 -24.31 -6.48 15.44
N LEU A 233 -23.37 -6.83 16.30
CA LEU A 233 -23.32 -8.16 16.91
C LEU A 233 -24.47 -8.45 17.89
N ASP A 234 -25.22 -7.46 18.35
CA ASP A 234 -26.43 -7.68 19.12
C ASP A 234 -27.59 -8.21 18.25
N GLU A 235 -27.58 -7.86 16.97
CA GLU A 235 -28.70 -8.11 16.07
C GLU A 235 -28.47 -9.29 15.12
N GLU A 236 -27.23 -9.45 14.58
CA GLU A 236 -26.96 -10.39 13.51
C GLU A 236 -25.65 -11.19 13.68
N ASP A 237 -25.57 -12.33 13.03
CA ASP A 237 -24.38 -13.18 12.99
C ASP A 237 -23.36 -12.62 12.01
N VAL A 238 -22.05 -12.82 12.29
CA VAL A 238 -20.98 -12.47 11.35
C VAL A 238 -21.18 -13.24 10.04
N PRO A 239 -21.22 -12.56 8.88
CA PRO A 239 -21.41 -13.19 7.57
C PRO A 239 -20.40 -14.32 7.32
N GLU A 240 -20.83 -15.37 6.62
CA GLU A 240 -19.95 -16.53 6.35
C GLU A 240 -18.76 -16.18 5.44
N ASP A 241 -18.90 -15.18 4.58
CA ASP A 241 -17.88 -14.64 3.70
C ASP A 241 -17.03 -13.52 4.32
N CYS A 242 -17.27 -13.17 5.60
CA CYS A 242 -16.42 -12.25 6.34
C CYS A 242 -15.05 -12.87 6.59
N ALA A 243 -14.05 -12.37 5.91
CA ALA A 243 -12.67 -12.85 6.02
C ALA A 243 -11.94 -12.26 7.24
N LEU A 244 -12.34 -11.06 7.69
CA LEU A 244 -11.76 -10.39 8.85
C LEU A 244 -12.83 -9.58 9.58
N LEU A 245 -12.99 -9.84 10.86
CA LEU A 245 -13.81 -9.01 11.75
C LEU A 245 -12.91 -8.02 12.50
N VAL A 246 -13.23 -6.73 12.45
CA VAL A 246 -12.49 -5.67 13.14
C VAL A 246 -13.34 -5.11 14.27
N MET A 247 -12.77 -5.08 15.47
CA MET A 247 -13.32 -4.45 16.67
C MET A 247 -12.30 -3.43 17.17
N ASP A 248 -12.53 -2.16 16.89
CA ASP A 248 -11.60 -1.07 17.20
C ASP A 248 -12.11 -0.21 18.35
N GLY A 249 -11.53 -0.38 19.51
CA GLY A 249 -11.76 0.45 20.69
C GLY A 249 -13.16 0.36 21.29
N PRO A 250 -13.75 -0.83 21.48
CA PRO A 250 -15.01 -0.95 22.18
C PRO A 250 -14.93 -0.33 23.58
N THR A 251 -15.99 0.37 24.00
CA THR A 251 -16.09 1.05 25.29
C THR A 251 -17.19 0.48 26.18
N VAL A 252 -18.09 -0.34 25.62
CA VAL A 252 -19.16 -1.03 26.30
C VAL A 252 -18.95 -2.54 26.19
N ASP A 253 -19.05 -3.25 27.32
CA ASP A 253 -18.80 -4.69 27.34
C ASP A 253 -19.91 -5.50 26.67
N TYR A 254 -19.56 -6.65 26.16
CA TYR A 254 -20.44 -7.54 25.42
C TYR A 254 -21.20 -8.49 26.35
N SER A 255 -22.46 -8.74 26.03
CA SER A 255 -23.31 -9.63 26.83
C SER A 255 -22.95 -11.10 26.65
N VAL A 256 -22.79 -11.80 27.77
CA VAL A 256 -22.69 -13.26 27.80
C VAL A 256 -24.04 -13.96 27.76
N GLY A 257 -25.13 -13.21 28.01
CA GLY A 257 -26.47 -13.75 28.12
C GLY A 257 -26.71 -14.64 29.34
N ASN A 258 -27.79 -15.39 29.32
CA ASN A 258 -28.08 -16.36 30.37
C ASN A 258 -27.28 -17.64 30.18
N PRO A 259 -26.33 -18.00 31.09
CA PRO A 259 -25.51 -19.21 30.96
C PRO A 259 -26.33 -20.52 30.95
N ASN A 260 -27.57 -20.49 31.42
CA ASN A 260 -28.47 -21.64 31.42
C ASN A 260 -29.35 -21.74 30.15
N SER A 261 -29.27 -20.76 29.24
CA SER A 261 -30.02 -20.75 27.99
C SER A 261 -29.10 -21.12 26.83
N VAL A 262 -29.26 -22.32 26.30
CA VAL A 262 -28.51 -22.78 25.13
C VAL A 262 -29.03 -22.14 23.84
N SER A 263 -30.27 -21.64 23.85
CA SER A 263 -30.91 -21.05 22.67
C SER A 263 -30.75 -19.52 22.55
N GLU A 264 -30.21 -18.87 23.56
CA GLU A 264 -29.97 -17.43 23.52
C GLU A 264 -28.74 -17.12 22.67
N VAL A 265 -28.93 -16.37 21.60
CA VAL A 265 -27.85 -15.91 20.74
C VAL A 265 -27.34 -14.57 21.28
N THR A 266 -26.10 -14.56 21.73
CA THR A 266 -25.45 -13.38 22.29
C THR A 266 -24.29 -12.91 21.40
N PRO A 267 -23.86 -11.65 21.48
CA PRO A 267 -22.70 -11.15 20.72
C PRO A 267 -21.47 -12.04 20.89
N LEU A 268 -21.12 -12.44 22.11
CA LEU A 268 -19.94 -13.29 22.34
C LEU A 268 -20.07 -14.68 21.73
N ARG A 269 -21.29 -15.26 21.72
CA ARG A 269 -21.52 -16.54 21.02
C ARG A 269 -21.36 -16.39 19.51
N ARG A 270 -21.76 -15.25 18.94
CA ARG A 270 -21.53 -14.92 17.53
C ARG A 270 -20.05 -14.79 17.23
N LEU A 271 -19.28 -14.14 18.11
CA LEU A 271 -17.82 -14.06 18.02
C LEU A 271 -17.15 -15.43 18.07
N HIS A 272 -17.52 -16.28 19.06
CA HIS A 272 -17.01 -17.64 19.15
C HIS A 272 -17.31 -18.45 17.89
N LYS A 273 -18.55 -18.36 17.38
CA LYS A 273 -18.96 -19.03 16.14
C LYS A 273 -18.16 -18.54 14.95
N SER A 274 -17.89 -17.24 14.85
CA SER A 274 -17.11 -16.64 13.76
C SER A 274 -15.68 -17.13 13.75
N LEU A 275 -14.99 -17.17 14.88
CA LEU A 275 -13.61 -17.63 14.98
C LEU A 275 -13.47 -19.15 14.97
N ALA A 276 -14.48 -19.90 15.43
CA ALA A 276 -14.46 -21.35 15.43
C ALA A 276 -14.66 -21.97 14.04
N ARG A 277 -15.11 -21.17 13.06
CA ARG A 277 -15.25 -21.64 11.68
C ARG A 277 -13.89 -21.69 10.99
N GLU A 278 -13.86 -22.43 9.92
CA GLU A 278 -12.73 -22.51 9.01
C GLU A 278 -12.31 -21.12 8.53
N SER A 279 -11.04 -20.78 8.75
CA SER A 279 -10.45 -19.50 8.30
C SER A 279 -11.06 -18.23 8.93
N GLY A 280 -11.60 -18.33 10.14
CA GLY A 280 -12.05 -17.14 10.88
C GLY A 280 -10.88 -16.27 11.32
N ALA A 281 -10.96 -14.95 11.10
CA ALA A 281 -9.97 -14.01 11.59
C ALA A 281 -10.64 -12.80 12.27
N MET A 282 -10.00 -12.32 13.33
CA MET A 282 -10.46 -11.16 14.10
C MET A 282 -9.29 -10.27 14.49
N MET A 283 -9.50 -8.97 14.43
CA MET A 283 -8.63 -7.94 14.97
C MET A 283 -9.36 -7.22 16.09
N LEU A 284 -8.84 -7.31 17.32
CA LEU A 284 -9.37 -6.67 18.51
C LEU A 284 -8.38 -5.63 19.02
N LEU A 285 -8.73 -4.35 18.91
CA LEU A 285 -7.95 -3.24 19.45
C LEU A 285 -8.67 -2.68 20.65
N LYS A 286 -8.02 -2.61 21.78
CA LYS A 286 -8.63 -2.19 23.06
C LYS A 286 -7.79 -1.10 23.71
N ASP A 287 -8.44 -0.05 24.18
CA ASP A 287 -7.80 0.91 25.09
C ASP A 287 -7.46 0.19 26.40
N PRO A 288 -6.21 0.23 26.88
CA PRO A 288 -5.81 -0.47 28.10
C PRO A 288 -6.57 -0.03 29.34
N THR A 289 -7.10 1.20 29.36
CA THR A 289 -7.81 1.77 30.50
C THR A 289 -9.29 1.40 30.56
N VAL A 290 -9.84 0.90 29.47
CA VAL A 290 -11.24 0.44 29.40
C VAL A 290 -11.33 -1.00 29.88
N THR A 291 -12.18 -1.27 30.84
CA THR A 291 -12.40 -2.62 31.39
C THR A 291 -13.63 -3.26 30.75
N LEU A 292 -13.42 -4.39 30.08
CA LEU A 292 -14.45 -5.14 29.36
C LEU A 292 -14.35 -6.64 29.75
N PRO A 293 -14.74 -7.02 30.95
CA PRO A 293 -14.45 -8.33 31.51
C PRO A 293 -14.95 -9.49 30.65
N ASN A 294 -16.12 -9.38 30.03
CA ASN A 294 -16.65 -10.46 29.22
C ASN A 294 -15.91 -10.59 27.88
N LEU A 295 -15.50 -9.48 27.27
CA LEU A 295 -14.71 -9.46 26.04
C LEU A 295 -13.25 -9.90 26.33
N GLU A 296 -12.71 -9.52 27.49
CA GLU A 296 -11.37 -9.92 27.92
C GLU A 296 -11.34 -11.43 28.19
N ASP A 297 -12.33 -11.99 28.90
CA ASP A 297 -12.48 -13.44 29.10
C ASP A 297 -12.57 -14.19 27.74
N PHE A 298 -13.36 -13.64 26.80
CA PHE A 298 -13.43 -14.18 25.43
C PHE A 298 -12.05 -14.19 24.75
N SER A 299 -11.31 -13.09 24.83
CA SER A 299 -9.97 -12.99 24.24
C SER A 299 -9.00 -13.98 24.90
N GLU A 300 -9.08 -14.13 26.22
CA GLU A 300 -8.27 -15.09 26.98
C GLU A 300 -8.57 -16.55 26.61
N ASP A 301 -9.84 -16.88 26.40
CA ASP A 301 -10.27 -18.18 25.88
C ASP A 301 -9.65 -18.45 24.48
N TRP A 302 -9.44 -17.42 23.69
CA TRP A 302 -8.81 -17.49 22.37
C TRP A 302 -7.30 -17.35 22.39
N GLY A 303 -6.69 -17.21 23.54
CA GLY A 303 -5.25 -17.29 23.76
C GLY A 303 -4.56 -15.99 24.09
N ILE A 304 -5.27 -14.87 24.19
CA ILE A 304 -4.68 -13.55 24.49
C ILE A 304 -5.36 -12.92 25.69
N GLY A 305 -4.61 -12.75 26.78
CA GLY A 305 -5.02 -11.97 27.94
C GLY A 305 -4.54 -10.52 27.84
N PHE A 306 -5.35 -9.58 28.34
CA PHE A 306 -4.99 -8.17 28.47
C PHE A 306 -4.39 -7.89 29.85
N GLY A 307 -3.47 -6.91 29.92
CA GLY A 307 -2.91 -6.43 31.19
C GLY A 307 -3.89 -5.60 32.01
N GLY A 308 -3.47 -5.20 33.19
CA GLY A 308 -4.32 -4.61 34.24
C GLY A 308 -4.62 -3.11 34.08
N GLY A 309 -4.53 -2.53 32.89
CA GLY A 309 -4.85 -1.12 32.66
C GLY A 309 -3.64 -0.18 32.81
N GLU A 310 -2.43 -0.71 32.81
CA GLU A 310 -1.21 0.08 32.84
C GLU A 310 -0.78 0.43 31.40
N TYR A 311 -0.06 1.55 31.30
CA TYR A 311 0.63 1.95 30.07
C TYR A 311 2.10 1.54 30.09
N ILE A 312 2.62 1.16 28.94
CA ILE A 312 4.04 0.94 28.72
C ILE A 312 4.72 2.31 28.52
N ARG A 313 5.81 2.56 29.25
CA ARG A 313 6.72 3.69 29.01
C ARG A 313 8.13 3.16 28.81
N ASP A 314 8.80 3.68 27.82
CA ASP A 314 10.15 3.22 27.47
C ASP A 314 11.21 4.30 27.70
N ASP A 315 12.46 3.98 27.47
CA ASP A 315 13.54 4.94 27.58
C ASP A 315 13.53 5.97 26.42
N ALA A 316 14.38 6.99 26.53
CA ALA A 316 14.41 8.08 25.55
C ALA A 316 14.91 7.66 24.15
N ALA A 317 15.55 6.49 24.02
CA ALA A 317 16.01 5.98 22.73
C ALA A 317 14.92 5.21 21.97
N HIS A 318 13.90 4.75 22.71
CA HIS A 318 12.79 3.94 22.19
C HIS A 318 11.44 4.65 22.28
N THR A 319 11.46 5.98 22.44
CA THR A 319 10.26 6.81 22.46
C THR A 319 10.43 8.03 21.58
N LEU A 320 9.33 8.51 21.00
CA LEU A 320 9.29 9.83 20.40
C LEU A 320 9.04 10.88 21.49
N SER A 321 9.63 12.07 21.31
CA SER A 321 9.36 13.20 22.17
C SER A 321 7.91 13.63 22.01
N ASP A 322 7.15 13.62 23.08
CA ASP A 322 5.86 14.26 23.17
C ASP A 322 5.97 15.57 23.94
N SER A 323 5.01 16.47 23.75
CA SER A 323 4.95 17.75 24.44
C SER A 323 4.76 17.61 25.97
N ALA A 324 4.27 16.46 26.43
CA ALA A 324 4.00 16.15 27.84
C ALA A 324 5.16 15.39 28.52
N GLY A 325 6.11 14.84 27.74
CA GLY A 325 7.24 14.05 28.25
C GLY A 325 6.81 12.71 28.87
N THR A 326 5.67 12.16 28.46
CA THR A 326 5.07 10.96 29.05
C THR A 326 5.82 9.69 28.71
N ARG A 327 6.55 9.67 27.57
CA ARG A 327 7.25 8.50 27.02
C ARG A 327 6.34 7.32 26.70
N GLN A 328 5.09 7.60 26.33
CA GLN A 328 4.08 6.63 25.93
C GLN A 328 4.00 6.44 24.41
N LYS A 329 4.66 7.30 23.63
CA LYS A 329 4.79 7.16 22.18
C LYS A 329 6.00 6.27 21.87
N LEU A 330 5.77 4.97 21.84
CA LEU A 330 6.79 3.94 21.78
C LEU A 330 7.27 3.70 20.34
N ILE A 331 8.57 3.48 20.19
CA ILE A 331 9.15 2.86 18.99
C ILE A 331 9.30 1.38 19.32
N VAL A 332 8.44 0.55 18.75
CA VAL A 332 8.43 -0.88 19.02
C VAL A 332 9.23 -1.66 17.97
N SER A 333 9.64 -2.86 18.34
CA SER A 333 10.41 -3.76 17.48
C SER A 333 9.56 -4.95 17.04
N LEU A 334 9.65 -5.27 15.76
CA LEU A 334 9.10 -6.49 15.20
C LEU A 334 10.05 -7.66 15.51
N THR A 335 9.51 -8.86 15.72
CA THR A 335 10.35 -10.04 15.89
C THR A 335 11.06 -10.39 14.56
N THR A 336 12.29 -10.86 14.68
CA THR A 336 13.09 -11.39 13.55
C THR A 336 13.23 -12.91 13.62
N ASP A 337 12.54 -13.54 14.54
CA ASP A 337 12.53 -15.00 14.71
C ASP A 337 11.68 -15.63 13.61
N ASP A 338 12.30 -16.32 12.66
CA ASP A 338 11.67 -16.96 11.51
C ASP A 338 10.81 -18.17 11.88
N GLU A 339 10.95 -18.71 13.09
CA GLU A 339 10.05 -19.72 13.64
C GLU A 339 8.76 -19.13 14.23
N SER A 340 8.68 -17.80 14.36
CA SER A 340 7.50 -17.12 14.88
C SER A 340 6.40 -17.00 13.83
N GLY A 341 5.16 -17.37 14.18
CA GLY A 341 3.99 -17.12 13.31
C GLY A 341 3.72 -15.64 13.07
N ALA A 342 4.16 -14.74 13.96
CA ALA A 342 4.12 -13.30 13.75
C ALA A 342 5.09 -12.88 12.64
N TYR A 343 6.26 -13.49 12.54
CA TYR A 343 7.21 -13.24 11.46
C TYR A 343 6.61 -13.55 10.08
N ALA A 344 5.80 -14.59 9.96
CA ALA A 344 5.14 -14.92 8.70
C ALA A 344 4.24 -13.79 8.18
N VAL A 345 3.69 -12.95 9.07
CA VAL A 345 2.84 -11.81 8.69
C VAL A 345 3.65 -10.70 8.03
N TYR A 346 4.88 -10.48 8.46
CA TYR A 346 5.69 -9.34 8.02
C TYR A 346 7.12 -9.71 7.58
N SER A 347 7.33 -10.94 7.16
CA SER A 347 8.63 -11.42 6.66
C SER A 347 9.22 -10.52 5.57
N ASP A 348 8.38 -10.09 4.65
CA ASP A 348 8.78 -9.19 3.56
C ASP A 348 9.26 -7.81 4.05
N LEU A 349 8.75 -7.34 5.20
CA LEU A 349 9.20 -6.09 5.83
C LEU A 349 10.56 -6.29 6.51
N ALA A 350 10.80 -7.44 7.11
CA ALA A 350 12.05 -7.76 7.79
C ALA A 350 13.22 -7.87 6.81
N ASP A 351 12.98 -8.31 5.59
CA ASP A 351 13.98 -8.47 4.53
C ASP A 351 14.47 -7.16 3.92
N LEU A 352 13.86 -6.02 4.26
CA LEU A 352 14.25 -4.69 3.74
C LEU A 352 15.63 -4.17 4.21
N GLY A 353 16.40 -4.97 4.96
CA GLY A 353 17.80 -4.68 5.33
C GLY A 353 18.01 -3.63 6.42
N THR A 354 16.99 -2.89 6.80
CA THR A 354 16.92 -2.03 7.98
C THR A 354 15.71 -2.47 8.79
N ALA A 355 15.89 -2.77 10.09
CA ALA A 355 14.77 -3.14 10.94
C ALA A 355 13.67 -2.06 10.88
N PRO A 356 12.48 -2.39 10.38
CA PRO A 356 11.40 -1.43 10.26
C PRO A 356 11.03 -0.92 11.66
N ARG A 357 10.80 0.38 11.77
CA ARG A 357 10.37 1.01 13.01
C ARG A 357 8.88 1.28 12.96
N MET A 358 8.19 0.86 13.98
CA MET A 358 6.76 1.11 14.15
C MET A 358 6.53 1.94 15.41
N ILE A 359 5.53 2.80 15.37
CA ILE A 359 5.12 3.61 16.52
C ILE A 359 3.79 3.11 17.04
N VAL A 360 3.68 3.01 18.34
CA VAL A 360 2.41 2.85 19.05
C VAL A 360 2.32 3.87 20.19
N GLU A 361 1.14 4.37 20.46
CA GLU A 361 0.90 5.33 21.54
C GLU A 361 -0.13 4.77 22.51
N ASP A 362 -0.02 5.18 23.76
CA ASP A 362 -0.92 4.81 24.85
C ASP A 362 -1.19 3.30 24.92
N ALA A 363 -0.10 2.52 24.78
CA ALA A 363 -0.19 1.08 24.71
C ALA A 363 -0.08 0.44 26.09
N GLY A 364 -1.00 -0.49 26.36
CA GLY A 364 -0.90 -1.44 27.47
C GLY A 364 -0.17 -2.71 27.06
N THR A 365 -0.41 -3.79 27.82
CA THR A 365 0.21 -5.10 27.57
C THR A 365 -0.80 -6.17 27.22
N VAL A 366 -0.38 -7.12 26.38
CA VAL A 366 -1.05 -8.40 26.18
C VAL A 366 -0.10 -9.54 26.53
N HIS A 367 -0.64 -10.71 26.78
CA HIS A 367 0.13 -11.92 27.06
C HIS A 367 -0.59 -13.16 26.57
N GLY A 368 0.16 -14.22 26.26
CA GLY A 368 -0.41 -15.51 25.89
C GLY A 368 -1.05 -16.21 27.08
N SER A 369 -2.30 -16.59 26.96
CA SER A 369 -2.98 -17.41 27.98
C SER A 369 -2.65 -18.89 27.85
N TRP A 370 -2.24 -19.35 26.64
CA TRP A 370 -1.72 -20.69 26.41
C TRP A 370 -0.53 -20.68 25.46
N LEU A 371 0.46 -21.49 25.79
CA LEU A 371 1.73 -21.55 25.06
C LEU A 371 1.77 -22.88 24.29
N ASN A 372 1.51 -22.84 22.98
CA ASN A 372 1.66 -23.98 22.06
C ASN A 372 1.05 -25.28 22.60
N ALA A 373 -0.22 -25.23 22.97
CA ALA A 373 -0.90 -26.33 23.65
C ALA A 373 -1.96 -26.99 22.75
N SER A 374 -2.13 -28.29 22.92
CA SER A 374 -3.33 -28.95 22.41
C SER A 374 -4.52 -28.53 23.27
N ILE A 375 -5.45 -27.76 22.67
CA ILE A 375 -6.58 -27.16 23.36
C ILE A 375 -7.89 -27.94 23.18
N GLY A 376 -7.83 -29.09 22.55
CA GLY A 376 -8.99 -29.97 22.39
C GLY A 376 -9.25 -30.33 20.94
N GLY A 377 -10.47 -30.72 20.68
CA GLY A 377 -10.97 -31.19 19.40
C GLY A 377 -12.17 -32.10 19.60
N SER A 378 -12.95 -32.36 18.58
CA SER A 378 -14.06 -33.31 18.61
C SER A 378 -14.03 -34.23 17.41
N GLY A 379 -14.26 -35.55 17.67
CA GLY A 379 -14.24 -36.52 16.59
C GLY A 379 -12.84 -36.76 16.03
N THR A 380 -12.61 -36.45 14.75
CA THR A 380 -11.32 -36.60 14.05
C THR A 380 -10.49 -35.29 14.09
N GLU A 381 -11.05 -34.22 14.58
CA GLU A 381 -10.43 -32.90 14.61
C GLU A 381 -9.54 -32.74 15.85
N ASN A 382 -8.32 -32.28 15.66
CA ASN A 382 -7.39 -31.88 16.71
C ASN A 382 -7.19 -30.35 16.61
N VAL A 383 -7.28 -29.65 17.75
CA VAL A 383 -7.07 -28.22 17.82
C VAL A 383 -5.82 -27.91 18.63
N THR A 384 -4.88 -27.20 18.02
CA THR A 384 -3.66 -26.73 18.67
C THR A 384 -3.62 -25.21 18.64
N GLY A 385 -3.37 -24.61 19.80
CA GLY A 385 -3.25 -23.15 19.93
C GLY A 385 -1.79 -22.71 20.00
N TYR A 386 -1.52 -21.61 19.37
CA TYR A 386 -0.22 -20.93 19.36
C TYR A 386 -0.43 -19.46 19.73
N TYR A 387 0.53 -18.90 20.46
CA TYR A 387 0.59 -17.48 20.76
C TYR A 387 1.97 -16.94 20.40
N TYR A 388 2.00 -15.75 19.84
CA TYR A 388 3.21 -15.02 19.49
C TYR A 388 3.07 -13.55 19.89
N ASP A 389 4.10 -12.96 20.51
CA ASP A 389 4.20 -11.51 20.62
C ASP A 389 4.29 -10.92 19.22
N PHE A 390 3.40 -9.98 18.88
CA PHE A 390 3.33 -9.44 17.54
C PHE A 390 4.41 -8.37 17.33
N PHE A 391 4.60 -7.52 18.33
CA PHE A 391 5.73 -6.61 18.45
C PHE A 391 5.97 -6.29 19.93
N THR A 392 7.18 -5.81 20.26
CA THR A 392 7.59 -5.60 21.65
C THR A 392 8.25 -4.24 21.87
N SER A 393 8.13 -3.74 23.11
CA SER A 393 8.94 -2.63 23.63
C SER A 393 10.41 -3.04 23.80
N SER A 394 11.28 -2.09 24.16
CA SER A 394 12.63 -2.42 24.57
C SER A 394 12.67 -3.17 25.90
N GLN A 395 13.84 -3.73 26.22
CA GLN A 395 14.10 -4.33 27.55
C GLN A 395 14.18 -3.30 28.68
N GLY A 396 14.22 -2.01 28.35
CA GLY A 396 14.28 -0.90 29.30
C GLY A 396 12.92 -0.33 29.69
N ALA A 397 11.81 -0.91 29.19
CA ALA A 397 10.47 -0.40 29.44
C ALA A 397 9.96 -0.72 30.85
N TYR A 398 9.03 0.09 31.31
CA TYR A 398 8.32 -0.04 32.59
C TYR A 398 6.82 0.13 32.39
N LEU A 399 6.04 -0.44 33.30
CA LEU A 399 4.59 -0.21 33.37
C LEU A 399 4.28 0.93 34.32
N TYR A 400 3.30 1.74 33.91
CA TYR A 400 2.80 2.89 34.67
C TYR A 400 1.28 2.87 34.71
N THR A 401 0.72 3.18 35.88
CA THR A 401 -0.72 3.39 36.03
C THR A 401 -1.17 4.65 35.26
N VAL A 402 -2.47 4.78 35.03
CA VAL A 402 -3.09 5.97 34.41
C VAL A 402 -2.71 7.26 35.17
N ASP A 403 -2.62 7.18 36.51
CA ASP A 403 -2.22 8.31 37.35
C ASP A 403 -0.71 8.64 37.29
N GLY A 404 0.05 7.89 36.49
CA GLY A 404 1.48 8.12 36.28
C GLY A 404 2.39 7.50 37.30
N TYR A 405 1.90 6.62 38.17
CA TYR A 405 2.75 5.87 39.11
C TYR A 405 3.38 4.65 38.43
N GLN A 406 4.65 4.43 38.67
CA GLN A 406 5.34 3.24 38.18
C GLN A 406 4.79 1.98 38.85
N ALA A 407 4.24 1.09 38.07
CA ALA A 407 3.62 -0.15 38.53
C ALA A 407 4.63 -1.31 38.58
N SER A 408 5.50 -1.44 37.57
CA SER A 408 6.55 -2.47 37.55
C SER A 408 7.81 -1.98 38.28
N GLN A 409 8.46 -2.88 39.06
CA GLN A 409 9.66 -2.55 39.80
C GLN A 409 10.96 -2.71 39.02
N THR A 410 10.94 -3.58 38.01
CA THR A 410 12.07 -3.89 37.12
C THR A 410 11.71 -3.61 35.69
N PRO A 411 12.67 -3.15 34.87
CA PRO A 411 12.43 -2.99 33.45
C PRO A 411 12.30 -4.36 32.78
N ALA A 412 11.48 -4.42 31.74
CA ALA A 412 11.28 -5.62 30.92
C ALA A 412 10.79 -5.24 29.52
N SER A 413 10.86 -6.18 28.60
CA SER A 413 10.15 -6.08 27.32
C SER A 413 8.69 -6.45 27.53
N TYR A 414 7.80 -5.69 26.95
CA TYR A 414 6.35 -5.89 26.98
C TYR A 414 5.79 -5.95 25.57
N ALA A 415 4.78 -6.78 25.36
CA ALA A 415 4.07 -6.89 24.09
C ALA A 415 2.80 -6.04 24.11
N PRO A 416 2.70 -4.95 23.33
CA PRO A 416 1.46 -4.21 23.14
C PRO A 416 0.43 -4.95 22.31
N ALA A 417 0.86 -5.91 21.48
CA ALA A 417 -0.01 -6.74 20.66
C ALA A 417 0.48 -8.18 20.60
N GLY A 418 -0.46 -9.09 20.49
CA GLY A 418 -0.24 -10.52 20.36
C GLY A 418 -1.07 -11.13 19.23
N LEU A 419 -0.55 -12.17 18.60
CA LEU A 419 -1.23 -12.97 17.61
C LEU A 419 -1.46 -14.37 18.17
N ALA A 420 -2.72 -14.74 18.35
CA ALA A 420 -3.11 -16.11 18.63
C ALA A 420 -3.56 -16.81 17.34
N MET A 421 -3.13 -18.04 17.16
CA MET A 421 -3.45 -18.87 16.02
C MET A 421 -3.97 -20.21 16.53
N ARG A 422 -5.13 -20.63 16.03
CA ARG A 422 -5.63 -22.00 16.24
C ARG A 422 -5.49 -22.80 14.96
N LEU A 423 -4.78 -23.90 15.06
CA LEU A 423 -4.66 -24.90 14.01
C LEU A 423 -5.72 -25.98 14.24
N PHE A 424 -6.61 -26.14 13.29
CA PHE A 424 -7.56 -27.24 13.19
C PHE A 424 -6.99 -28.25 12.20
N ALA A 425 -6.76 -29.47 12.67
CA ALA A 425 -6.22 -30.55 11.84
C ALA A 425 -7.19 -31.74 11.85
N ASP A 426 -7.74 -32.09 10.69
CA ASP A 426 -8.52 -33.31 10.53
C ASP A 426 -7.57 -34.52 10.35
N SER A 427 -7.57 -35.42 11.30
CA SER A 427 -6.70 -36.59 11.30
C SER A 427 -7.07 -37.65 10.25
N TYR A 428 -8.26 -37.54 9.64
CA TYR A 428 -8.74 -38.47 8.62
C TYR A 428 -8.41 -37.97 7.20
N THR A 429 -8.66 -36.70 6.91
CA THR A 429 -8.38 -36.11 5.60
C THR A 429 -6.95 -35.57 5.50
N GLY A 430 -6.35 -35.19 6.63
CA GLY A 430 -5.07 -34.50 6.69
C GLY A 430 -5.18 -33.02 6.41
N ASP A 431 -6.40 -32.50 6.25
CA ASP A 431 -6.63 -31.07 6.01
C ASP A 431 -6.30 -30.28 7.26
N THR A 432 -5.70 -29.11 7.06
CA THR A 432 -5.36 -28.17 8.11
C THR A 432 -5.94 -26.81 7.81
N GLN A 433 -6.48 -26.17 8.83
CA GLN A 433 -7.08 -24.85 8.74
C GLN A 433 -6.66 -24.01 9.92
N TYR A 434 -6.64 -22.69 9.73
CA TYR A 434 -6.19 -21.75 10.73
C TYR A 434 -7.27 -20.70 11.02
N SER A 435 -7.43 -20.36 12.29
CA SER A 435 -8.14 -19.17 12.73
C SER A 435 -7.19 -18.26 13.50
N TYR A 436 -7.40 -16.97 13.37
CA TYR A 436 -6.49 -15.95 13.92
C TYR A 436 -7.22 -14.97 14.81
N LEU A 437 -6.63 -14.64 15.95
CA LEU A 437 -6.98 -13.48 16.75
C LEU A 437 -5.73 -12.60 16.89
N LEU A 438 -5.75 -11.40 16.31
CA LEU A 438 -4.81 -10.35 16.61
C LEU A 438 -5.44 -9.44 17.65
N ALA A 439 -4.88 -9.38 18.86
CA ALA A 439 -5.34 -8.46 19.89
C ALA A 439 -4.24 -7.48 20.27
N ALA A 440 -4.59 -6.20 20.41
CA ALA A 440 -3.68 -5.15 20.82
C ALA A 440 -4.28 -4.30 21.94
N ALA A 441 -3.47 -4.00 22.96
CA ALA A 441 -3.82 -3.11 24.05
C ALA A 441 -3.52 -1.64 23.66
N THR A 442 -3.96 -1.23 22.49
CA THR A 442 -3.90 0.13 21.94
C THR A 442 -4.85 0.27 20.78
N THR A 443 -5.40 1.45 20.54
CA THR A 443 -6.20 1.79 19.36
C THR A 443 -5.42 2.59 18.33
N ALA A 444 -4.14 2.88 18.57
CA ALA A 444 -3.31 3.69 17.70
C ALA A 444 -3.02 3.06 16.33
N LEU A 445 -3.16 1.73 16.21
CA LEU A 445 -2.82 1.00 14.99
C LEU A 445 -3.66 1.38 13.76
N THR A 446 -4.86 1.90 13.98
CA THR A 446 -5.83 2.26 12.93
C THR A 446 -5.96 3.78 12.74
N GLU A 447 -5.24 4.59 13.54
CA GLU A 447 -5.34 6.05 13.49
C GLU A 447 -4.58 6.66 12.33
N ASN A 448 -5.19 7.66 11.69
CA ASN A 448 -4.58 8.41 10.59
C ASN A 448 -3.20 8.95 10.95
N THR A 449 -3.04 9.47 12.18
CA THR A 449 -1.76 10.02 12.67
C THR A 449 -0.58 9.08 12.48
N TYR A 450 -0.81 7.77 12.59
CA TYR A 450 0.24 6.75 12.47
C TYR A 450 0.27 6.10 11.10
N LEU A 451 -0.88 5.89 10.48
CA LEU A 451 -0.97 5.26 9.15
C LEU A 451 -0.52 6.22 8.02
N ASP A 452 -0.79 7.51 8.16
CA ASP A 452 -0.36 8.50 7.16
C ASP A 452 1.13 8.87 7.31
N ASN A 453 1.75 8.56 8.45
CA ASN A 453 3.16 8.87 8.69
C ASN A 453 4.10 7.79 8.12
N ARG A 454 4.55 7.99 6.89
CA ARG A 454 5.43 7.05 6.16
C ARG A 454 6.90 7.05 6.61
N ALA A 455 7.28 7.85 7.60
CA ALA A 455 8.59 7.74 8.27
C ALA A 455 8.70 6.44 9.09
N TYR A 456 7.57 5.79 9.34
CA TYR A 456 7.45 4.55 10.10
C TYR A 456 6.68 3.51 9.27
N CYS A 457 6.84 2.24 9.62
CA CYS A 457 6.23 1.13 8.87
C CYS A 457 4.80 0.79 9.32
N ASN A 458 4.13 1.64 10.08
CA ASN A 458 2.78 1.37 10.59
C ASN A 458 1.78 0.96 9.50
N TYR A 459 1.71 1.73 8.43
CA TYR A 459 0.85 1.40 7.31
C TYR A 459 1.23 0.06 6.68
N ASP A 460 2.51 -0.15 6.46
CA ASP A 460 3.02 -1.32 5.75
C ASP A 460 2.77 -2.59 6.57
N LEU A 461 3.01 -2.50 7.89
CA LEU A 461 2.69 -3.59 8.81
C LEU A 461 1.18 -3.88 8.83
N MET A 462 0.34 -2.85 8.95
CA MET A 462 -1.10 -3.04 8.96
C MET A 462 -1.62 -3.58 7.62
N PHE A 463 -1.04 -3.13 6.51
CA PHE A 463 -1.36 -3.65 5.18
C PHE A 463 -1.01 -5.14 5.05
N ALA A 464 0.20 -5.54 5.43
CA ALA A 464 0.61 -6.94 5.46
C ALA A 464 -0.30 -7.77 6.40
N THR A 465 -0.60 -7.22 7.58
CA THR A 465 -1.45 -7.88 8.59
C THR A 465 -2.85 -8.16 8.06
N VAL A 466 -3.54 -7.15 7.50
CA VAL A 466 -4.91 -7.35 7.03
C VAL A 466 -4.96 -8.31 5.84
N ARG A 467 -3.96 -8.29 4.97
CA ARG A 467 -3.84 -9.24 3.86
C ARG A 467 -3.61 -10.66 4.35
N TYR A 468 -2.69 -10.85 5.29
CA TYR A 468 -2.40 -12.15 5.87
C TYR A 468 -3.63 -12.73 6.60
N LEU A 469 -4.26 -11.95 7.49
CA LEU A 469 -5.42 -12.38 8.26
C LEU A 469 -6.64 -12.69 7.36
N SER A 470 -6.81 -11.95 6.27
CA SER A 470 -7.88 -12.19 5.28
C SER A 470 -7.48 -13.20 4.20
N ARG A 471 -6.29 -13.81 4.28
CA ARG A 471 -5.72 -14.78 3.32
C ARG A 471 -5.56 -14.22 1.89
N MET A 472 -5.46 -12.91 1.76
CA MET A 472 -5.24 -12.26 0.46
C MET A 472 -3.83 -12.51 -0.08
N ASP A 473 -2.85 -12.77 0.77
CA ASP A 473 -1.49 -13.16 0.42
C ASP A 473 -1.46 -14.47 -0.38
N GLU A 474 -2.23 -15.47 0.01
CA GLU A 474 -2.34 -16.76 -0.71
C GLU A 474 -2.88 -16.53 -2.13
N TYR A 475 -3.91 -15.70 -2.27
CA TYR A 475 -4.55 -15.43 -3.56
C TYR A 475 -3.68 -14.55 -4.46
N ALA A 476 -3.04 -13.52 -3.89
CA ALA A 476 -2.16 -12.64 -4.64
C ALA A 476 -0.91 -13.38 -5.15
N SER A 477 -0.34 -14.27 -4.35
CA SER A 477 0.82 -15.07 -4.77
C SER A 477 0.50 -16.02 -5.94
N ILE A 478 -0.71 -16.55 -5.98
CA ILE A 478 -1.19 -17.39 -7.09
C ILE A 478 -1.39 -16.52 -8.36
N GLU A 479 -2.01 -15.35 -8.23
CA GLU A 479 -2.30 -14.48 -9.36
C GLU A 479 -1.04 -13.80 -9.93
N LEU A 480 -0.06 -13.50 -9.09
CA LEU A 480 1.16 -12.77 -9.43
C LEU A 480 2.38 -13.68 -9.69
N GLY A 481 2.16 -14.98 -9.81
CA GLY A 481 3.25 -15.91 -10.06
C GLY A 481 4.32 -15.95 -8.97
N GLY A 482 3.93 -15.73 -7.71
CA GLY A 482 4.80 -15.74 -6.55
C GLY A 482 5.41 -14.38 -6.19
N THR A 483 4.99 -13.30 -6.84
CA THR A 483 5.42 -11.95 -6.43
C THR A 483 4.58 -11.50 -5.26
N SER A 484 5.18 -11.39 -4.09
CA SER A 484 4.50 -10.88 -2.90
C SER A 484 4.21 -9.39 -3.05
N LEU A 485 2.94 -9.01 -2.95
CA LEU A 485 2.51 -7.61 -2.79
C LEU A 485 2.57 -7.13 -1.35
N ASN A 486 2.99 -8.01 -0.45
CA ASN A 486 3.22 -7.65 0.94
C ASN A 486 4.43 -6.71 1.09
N SER A 487 5.20 -6.51 0.03
CA SER A 487 6.17 -5.42 0.01
C SER A 487 5.43 -4.07 0.05
N PRO A 488 5.61 -3.29 1.08
CA PRO A 488 4.86 -2.05 1.34
C PRO A 488 5.12 -0.96 0.31
N ASN A 489 6.11 -1.12 -0.49
CA ASN A 489 6.44 -0.22 -1.58
C ASN A 489 7.06 -1.04 -2.72
N PRO A 490 6.27 -1.69 -3.59
CA PRO A 490 6.82 -2.42 -4.72
C PRO A 490 7.71 -1.55 -5.61
N GLY A 491 7.63 -0.25 -5.47
CA GLY A 491 8.46 0.72 -6.16
C GLY A 491 9.70 1.18 -5.40
N GLY A 492 9.79 0.97 -4.09
CA GLY A 492 10.99 1.27 -3.29
C GLY A 492 11.57 2.68 -3.47
N LYS A 493 10.76 3.65 -3.95
CA LYS A 493 11.25 5.00 -4.18
C LYS A 493 11.42 5.71 -2.85
N PRO A 494 12.61 6.25 -2.57
CA PRO A 494 12.89 6.84 -1.28
C PRO A 494 11.95 8.00 -0.98
N LEU A 495 11.66 8.17 0.31
CA LEU A 495 11.12 9.41 0.86
C LEU A 495 12.03 10.56 0.41
N MET A 496 11.41 11.58 -0.14
CA MET A 496 12.12 12.73 -0.63
C MET A 496 12.10 13.79 0.46
N GLU A 497 13.22 13.95 1.14
CA GLU A 497 13.39 15.01 2.11
C GLU A 497 13.30 16.41 1.48
N THR A 498 12.85 17.35 2.26
CA THR A 498 12.51 18.71 1.89
C THR A 498 13.68 19.68 1.93
N ASP A 499 14.88 19.24 2.07
CA ASP A 499 16.00 20.17 1.80
C ASP A 499 16.20 20.28 0.29
N LEU A 500 15.46 21.17 -0.27
CA LEU A 500 14.81 21.09 -1.56
C LEU A 500 15.42 21.96 -2.61
N ASP A 501 16.47 22.65 -2.28
CA ASP A 501 17.24 23.36 -3.31
C ASP A 501 17.97 22.41 -4.27
N GLY A 502 17.94 21.09 -3.98
CA GLY A 502 18.70 20.12 -4.73
C GLY A 502 17.99 18.92 -5.33
N VAL A 503 16.96 18.36 -4.70
CA VAL A 503 16.53 16.99 -5.04
C VAL A 503 15.26 16.92 -5.86
N LEU A 504 14.27 17.74 -5.59
CA LEU A 504 12.95 17.63 -6.22
C LEU A 504 12.58 18.73 -7.21
N GLY A 505 13.36 19.76 -7.30
CA GLY A 505 13.05 20.83 -8.21
C GLY A 505 12.61 22.13 -7.55
N TYR A 506 12.06 23.01 -8.38
CA TYR A 506 11.63 24.31 -7.92
C TYR A 506 10.30 24.19 -7.19
N PRO A 507 10.13 24.90 -6.05
CA PRO A 507 8.87 24.94 -5.35
C PRO A 507 7.77 25.51 -6.25
N VAL A 508 6.65 24.79 -6.30
CA VAL A 508 5.43 25.30 -6.94
C VAL A 508 4.69 26.13 -5.90
N LYS A 509 4.62 27.43 -6.13
CA LYS A 509 3.85 28.33 -5.30
C LYS A 509 2.44 28.48 -5.86
N ASP A 510 1.45 28.51 -4.98
CA ASP A 510 0.10 28.89 -5.37
C ASP A 510 0.01 30.42 -5.63
N GLU A 511 -1.19 30.87 -6.01
CA GLU A 511 -1.46 32.30 -6.33
C GLU A 511 -1.18 33.25 -5.15
N ILE A 512 -1.19 32.74 -3.92
CA ILE A 512 -0.87 33.50 -2.69
C ILE A 512 0.55 33.26 -2.19
N GLY A 513 1.37 32.52 -2.96
CA GLY A 513 2.79 32.30 -2.68
C GLY A 513 3.11 31.16 -1.73
N ILE A 514 2.12 30.34 -1.35
CA ILE A 514 2.32 29.15 -0.52
C ILE A 514 2.93 28.05 -1.38
N THR A 515 4.01 27.45 -0.88
CA THR A 515 4.65 26.29 -1.54
C THR A 515 3.73 25.07 -1.43
N ARG A 516 3.29 24.54 -2.59
CA ARG A 516 2.38 23.38 -2.64
C ARG A 516 3.01 22.11 -3.22
N GLY A 517 4.30 22.15 -3.48
CA GLY A 517 5.01 21.00 -4.02
C GLY A 517 6.25 21.42 -4.81
N TYR A 518 6.89 20.45 -5.43
CA TYR A 518 8.16 20.67 -6.11
C TYR A 518 8.17 20.01 -7.48
N TYR A 519 8.77 20.67 -8.46
CA TYR A 519 9.08 20.06 -9.75
C TYR A 519 10.40 19.30 -9.65
N PRO A 520 10.52 18.13 -10.26
CA PRO A 520 11.79 17.44 -10.34
C PRO A 520 12.81 18.30 -11.08
N VAL A 521 13.97 18.48 -10.50
CA VAL A 521 15.13 19.05 -11.19
C VAL A 521 15.87 17.91 -11.85
N VAL A 522 15.93 17.94 -13.16
CA VAL A 522 16.91 17.16 -13.88
C VAL A 522 18.27 17.83 -13.66
N ASP A 523 19.21 17.09 -13.09
CA ASP A 523 20.59 17.56 -12.94
C ASP A 523 21.06 18.18 -14.27
N SER A 524 21.51 19.43 -14.20
CA SER A 524 21.94 20.17 -15.38
C SER A 524 23.11 19.49 -16.11
N GLY A 525 23.96 18.76 -15.39
CA GLY A 525 25.05 17.95 -15.95
C GLY A 525 24.53 16.77 -16.75
N VAL A 526 23.55 16.05 -16.20
CA VAL A 526 22.90 14.91 -16.88
C VAL A 526 22.12 15.38 -18.09
N LYS A 527 21.34 16.46 -17.96
CA LYS A 527 20.60 17.07 -19.07
C LYS A 527 21.53 17.53 -20.19
N ASN A 528 22.61 18.24 -19.84
CA ASN A 528 23.59 18.71 -20.82
C ASN A 528 24.33 17.53 -21.47
N GLY A 529 24.67 16.49 -20.70
CA GLY A 529 25.30 15.26 -21.21
C GLY A 529 24.44 14.56 -22.24
N TRP A 530 23.15 14.37 -21.96
CA TRP A 530 22.20 13.75 -22.90
C TRP A 530 21.93 14.64 -24.11
N THR A 531 21.76 15.96 -23.91
CA THR A 531 21.58 16.90 -25.03
C THR A 531 22.81 16.88 -25.94
N LEU A 532 24.01 16.91 -25.35
CA LEU A 532 25.27 16.82 -26.09
C LEU A 532 25.36 15.50 -26.88
N THR A 533 25.00 14.40 -26.27
CA THR A 533 25.03 13.06 -26.90
C THR A 533 24.02 12.97 -28.05
N LEU A 534 22.79 13.35 -27.82
CA LEU A 534 21.71 13.25 -28.82
C LEU A 534 21.87 14.22 -29.99
N VAL A 535 22.53 15.37 -29.78
CA VAL A 535 22.75 16.34 -30.84
C VAL A 535 24.12 16.16 -31.51
N LEU A 536 25.19 16.04 -30.73
CA LEU A 536 26.55 15.98 -31.29
C LEU A 536 26.89 14.65 -31.97
N VAL A 537 26.45 13.51 -31.42
CA VAL A 537 26.75 12.20 -32.01
C VAL A 537 26.22 12.05 -33.43
N PRO A 538 24.96 12.36 -33.72
CA PRO A 538 24.42 12.34 -35.10
C PRO A 538 25.17 13.32 -36.03
N VAL A 539 25.44 14.53 -35.54
CA VAL A 539 26.19 15.55 -36.34
C VAL A 539 27.60 15.09 -36.65
N LEU A 540 28.31 14.54 -35.66
CA LEU A 540 29.65 13.98 -35.85
C LEU A 540 29.66 12.79 -36.81
N LEU A 541 28.67 11.91 -36.70
CA LEU A 541 28.51 10.79 -37.62
C LEU A 541 28.26 11.26 -39.05
N CYS A 542 27.34 12.24 -39.23
CA CYS A 542 27.03 12.82 -40.54
C CYS A 542 28.25 13.56 -41.13
N THR A 543 28.97 14.33 -40.31
CA THR A 543 30.20 15.04 -40.77
C THR A 543 31.34 14.07 -41.09
N ALA A 544 31.55 13.04 -40.29
CA ALA A 544 32.54 12.00 -40.53
C ALA A 544 32.24 11.22 -41.82
N LEU A 545 30.96 10.88 -42.04
CA LEU A 545 30.50 10.21 -43.26
C LEU A 545 30.67 11.11 -44.50
N GLY A 546 30.33 12.40 -44.34
CA GLY A 546 30.54 13.41 -45.38
C GLY A 546 32.01 13.62 -45.74
N ALA A 547 32.87 13.75 -44.70
CA ALA A 547 34.33 13.85 -44.88
C ALA A 547 34.90 12.59 -45.53
N PHE A 548 34.51 11.40 -45.07
CA PHE A 548 34.92 10.13 -45.68
C PHE A 548 34.54 10.04 -47.16
N LEU A 549 33.34 10.44 -47.52
CA LEU A 549 32.89 10.47 -48.92
C LEU A 549 33.68 11.49 -49.77
N LEU A 550 34.00 12.67 -49.19
CA LEU A 550 34.81 13.69 -49.85
C LEU A 550 36.26 13.24 -50.06
N ILE A 551 36.91 12.63 -49.05
CA ILE A 551 38.26 12.05 -49.14
C ILE A 551 38.28 10.93 -50.18
N LYS A 552 37.33 10.04 -50.15
CA LYS A 552 37.18 8.96 -51.13
C LYS A 552 36.96 9.50 -52.56
N ARG A 553 36.33 10.69 -52.67
CA ARG A 553 36.16 11.40 -53.95
C ARG A 553 37.44 12.06 -54.45
N LYS A 554 38.28 12.62 -53.52
CA LYS A 554 39.52 13.29 -53.87
C LYS A 554 40.62 12.30 -54.29
N ASN A 555 40.60 11.10 -53.74
CA ASN A 555 41.58 10.03 -53.99
C ASN A 555 41.17 9.14 -55.19
N LYS A 556 40.12 9.51 -55.91
CA LYS A 556 39.72 8.99 -57.19
C LYS A 556 39.93 10.02 -58.30
#